data_a8d9a7113410a4a3f5123e98bbe3e252
#
_entry.id   a8d9a7113410a4a3f5123e98bbe3e252
#
_cell.length_a   1.000
_cell.length_b   1.000
_cell.length_c   1.000
_cell.angle_alpha   90.00
_cell.angle_beta   90.00
_cell.angle_gamma   90.00
#
_symmetry.space_group_name_H-M   'P 1'
#
loop_
_entity.id
_entity.type
_entity.pdbx_description
1 polymer ?
#
loop_
_entity_poly.entity_id
_entity_poly.type
_entity_poly.pdbx_seq_one_letter_code
_entity_poly.pdbx_strand_id
1 'polypeptide(L)'
;MWWGGFVLLLDAVKGLTPTFIAMKYASANLPETSQMHLPVAAGICAIIGHMYPVYLKLRGGKGVATALGVVVVLAPQAVGAAFVCFLLTVAATRMVALASMIAATVFGVTELWWLGADATKPQFLSLTAFAIGIPVLIIWRHRSNIARMLKGTEPAVTRSVAPSESDAVDDAESGSN
;
A
#
# COMPACT_ATOMS: atom_id res chain seq x y z
N MET A 1 9.76 -16.15 -7.49
CA MET A 1 8.55 -15.31 -7.35
C MET A 1 7.92 -15.30 -5.94
N TRP A 2 8.03 -16.33 -5.15
CA TRP A 2 7.43 -16.45 -3.80
C TRP A 2 7.95 -15.42 -2.79
N TRP A 3 9.22 -15.04 -2.85
CA TRP A 3 9.86 -14.10 -1.92
C TRP A 3 9.27 -12.69 -1.96
N GLY A 4 8.88 -12.19 -3.15
CA GLY A 4 8.28 -10.85 -3.25
C GLY A 4 6.91 -10.75 -2.56
N GLY A 5 6.05 -11.76 -2.73
CA GLY A 5 4.77 -11.83 -2.03
C GLY A 5 4.92 -11.95 -0.51
N PHE A 6 5.91 -12.74 -0.05
CA PHE A 6 6.21 -12.87 1.37
C PHE A 6 6.67 -11.55 2.00
N VAL A 7 7.55 -10.81 1.31
CA VAL A 7 7.98 -9.47 1.77
C VAL A 7 6.81 -8.50 1.85
N LEU A 8 5.93 -8.47 0.83
CA LEU A 8 4.73 -7.63 0.86
C LEU A 8 3.81 -7.97 2.02
N LEU A 9 3.63 -9.26 2.32
CA LEU A 9 2.85 -9.70 3.48
C LEU A 9 3.46 -9.21 4.79
N LEU A 10 4.78 -9.38 4.98
CA LEU A 10 5.47 -8.89 6.17
C LEU A 10 5.36 -7.36 6.31
N ASP A 11 5.43 -6.64 5.21
CA ASP A 11 5.27 -5.19 5.22
C ASP A 11 3.84 -4.76 5.57
N ALA A 12 2.82 -5.51 5.14
CA ALA A 12 1.44 -5.29 5.57
C ALA A 12 1.25 -5.59 7.06
N VAL A 13 1.82 -6.69 7.56
CA VAL A 13 1.77 -7.06 8.98
C VAL A 13 2.43 -5.99 9.86
N LYS A 14 3.54 -5.38 9.42
CA LYS A 14 4.18 -4.25 10.12
C LYS A 14 3.24 -3.06 10.33
N GLY A 15 2.34 -2.79 9.40
CA GLY A 15 1.33 -1.74 9.54
C GLY A 15 0.15 -2.19 10.38
N LEU A 16 -0.37 -3.39 10.10
CA LEU A 16 -1.55 -3.96 10.75
C LEU A 16 -1.36 -4.14 12.26
N THR A 17 -0.25 -4.77 12.67
CA THR A 17 -0.04 -5.16 14.07
C THR A 17 -0.04 -3.98 15.04
N PRO A 18 0.79 -2.93 14.88
CA PRO A 18 0.80 -1.80 15.81
C PRO A 18 -0.52 -1.03 15.79
N THR A 19 -1.15 -0.89 14.63
CA THR A 19 -2.44 -0.21 14.50
C THR A 19 -3.54 -0.98 15.23
N PHE A 20 -3.59 -2.30 15.07
CA PHE A 20 -4.57 -3.16 15.75
C PHE A 20 -4.39 -3.15 17.26
N ILE A 21 -3.16 -3.26 17.76
CA ILE A 21 -2.87 -3.19 19.19
C ILE A 21 -3.30 -1.83 19.74
N ALA A 22 -2.98 -0.73 19.05
CA ALA A 22 -3.38 0.60 19.45
C ALA A 22 -4.91 0.78 19.46
N MET A 23 -5.61 0.20 18.46
CA MET A 23 -7.08 0.22 18.41
C MET A 23 -7.69 -0.51 19.60
N LYS A 24 -7.21 -1.71 19.93
CA LYS A 24 -7.68 -2.49 21.07
C LYS A 24 -7.42 -1.78 22.39
N TYR A 25 -6.24 -1.20 22.56
CA TYR A 25 -5.92 -0.43 23.76
C TYR A 25 -6.81 0.80 23.89
N ALA A 26 -6.99 1.56 22.80
CA ALA A 26 -7.79 2.78 22.80
C ALA A 26 -9.25 2.49 23.12
N SER A 27 -9.84 1.44 22.53
CA SER A 27 -11.23 1.06 22.79
C SER A 27 -11.50 0.61 24.23
N ALA A 28 -10.49 0.09 24.91
CA ALA A 28 -10.61 -0.37 26.29
C ALA A 28 -10.33 0.73 27.34
N ASN A 29 -9.52 1.75 27.01
CA ASN A 29 -8.93 2.65 28.01
C ASN A 29 -9.21 4.14 27.73
N LEU A 30 -9.67 4.52 26.53
CA LEU A 30 -9.85 5.92 26.17
C LEU A 30 -11.32 6.27 25.95
N PRO A 31 -11.73 7.54 26.21
CA PRO A 31 -13.06 8.01 25.88
C PRO A 31 -13.29 7.95 24.35
N GLU A 32 -14.53 7.72 23.92
CA GLU A 32 -14.93 7.58 22.51
C GLU A 32 -14.40 8.70 21.62
N THR A 33 -14.35 9.92 22.14
CA THR A 33 -13.84 11.11 21.42
C THR A 33 -12.36 11.02 21.07
N SER A 34 -11.60 10.11 21.70
CA SER A 34 -10.14 9.98 21.52
C SER A 34 -9.71 8.61 20.98
N GLN A 35 -10.62 7.64 20.89
CA GLN A 35 -10.28 6.26 20.53
C GLN A 35 -9.64 6.11 19.16
N MET A 36 -9.99 6.95 18.19
CA MET A 36 -9.45 6.88 16.82
C MET A 36 -8.06 7.51 16.69
N HIS A 37 -7.69 8.44 17.57
CA HIS A 37 -6.42 9.17 17.42
C HIS A 37 -5.18 8.31 17.64
N LEU A 38 -5.21 7.41 18.64
CA LEU A 38 -4.08 6.56 18.97
C LEU A 38 -3.76 5.54 17.85
N PRO A 39 -4.74 4.76 17.33
CA PRO A 39 -4.46 3.82 16.23
C PRO A 39 -4.04 4.54 14.93
N VAL A 40 -4.59 5.72 14.63
CA VAL A 40 -4.13 6.52 13.49
C VAL A 40 -2.68 6.94 13.66
N ALA A 41 -2.29 7.44 14.84
CA ALA A 41 -0.90 7.81 15.13
C ALA A 41 0.04 6.60 15.00
N ALA A 42 -0.34 5.43 15.54
CA ALA A 42 0.43 4.20 15.42
C ALA A 42 0.60 3.76 13.96
N GLY A 43 -0.46 3.86 13.16
CA GLY A 43 -0.43 3.56 11.73
C GLY A 43 0.50 4.51 10.95
N ILE A 44 0.43 5.81 11.21
CA ILE A 44 1.32 6.82 10.61
C ILE A 44 2.77 6.51 10.97
N CYS A 45 3.07 6.22 12.23
CA CYS A 45 4.42 5.86 12.68
C CYS A 45 4.93 4.60 11.97
N ALA A 46 4.08 3.58 11.80
CA ALA A 46 4.45 2.36 11.08
C ALA A 46 4.78 2.64 9.59
N ILE A 47 3.96 3.44 8.91
CA ILE A 47 4.18 3.82 7.50
C ILE A 47 5.46 4.63 7.36
N ILE A 48 5.66 5.65 8.19
CA ILE A 48 6.86 6.50 8.17
C ILE A 48 8.11 5.67 8.49
N GLY A 49 8.05 4.81 9.52
CA GLY A 49 9.15 3.92 9.88
C GLY A 49 9.54 2.95 8.77
N HIS A 50 8.56 2.43 8.00
CA HIS A 50 8.83 1.62 6.81
C HIS A 50 9.46 2.45 5.67
N MET A 51 9.00 3.69 5.46
CA MET A 51 9.52 4.56 4.41
C MET A 51 10.91 5.12 4.68
N TYR A 52 11.22 5.35 5.96
CA TYR A 52 12.46 5.99 6.43
C TYR A 52 13.13 5.20 7.54
N PRO A 53 13.47 3.92 7.34
CA PRO A 53 14.12 3.11 8.36
C PRO A 53 15.54 3.63 8.63
N VAL A 54 15.84 3.91 9.90
CA VAL A 54 17.13 4.48 10.33
C VAL A 54 18.29 3.57 9.94
N TYR A 55 18.14 2.24 10.11
CA TYR A 55 19.14 1.23 9.77
C TYR A 55 19.44 1.11 8.26
N LEU A 56 18.57 1.62 7.38
CA LEU A 56 18.80 1.72 5.93
C LEU A 56 19.14 3.15 5.47
N LYS A 57 19.68 3.96 6.36
CA LYS A 57 20.01 5.38 6.07
C LYS A 57 18.82 6.13 5.45
N LEU A 58 17.62 5.89 5.98
CA LEU A 58 16.36 6.51 5.58
C LEU A 58 15.91 6.17 4.13
N ARG A 59 16.42 5.08 3.55
CA ARG A 59 16.10 4.63 2.19
C ARG A 59 15.23 3.37 2.25
N GLY A 60 13.97 3.51 2.66
CA GLY A 60 13.01 2.42 2.73
C GLY A 60 12.10 2.31 1.50
N GLY A 61 11.02 1.55 1.68
CA GLY A 61 10.02 1.28 0.66
C GLY A 61 9.11 2.47 0.32
N LYS A 62 8.07 2.22 -0.46
CA LYS A 62 7.06 3.23 -0.82
C LYS A 62 5.88 3.27 0.16
N GLY A 63 5.81 2.33 1.11
CA GLY A 63 4.82 2.31 2.17
C GLY A 63 3.44 1.75 1.77
N VAL A 64 3.24 1.29 0.53
CA VAL A 64 1.92 0.83 0.05
C VAL A 64 1.42 -0.38 0.82
N ALA A 65 2.24 -1.42 0.96
CA ALA A 65 1.84 -2.63 1.69
C ALA A 65 1.62 -2.35 3.18
N THR A 66 2.48 -1.53 3.79
CA THR A 66 2.32 -1.11 5.19
C THR A 66 1.05 -0.26 5.37
N ALA A 67 0.78 0.67 4.45
CA ALA A 67 -0.47 1.44 4.46
C ALA A 67 -1.70 0.53 4.29
N LEU A 68 -1.64 -0.50 3.43
CA LEU A 68 -2.71 -1.49 3.32
C LEU A 68 -3.00 -2.16 4.67
N GLY A 69 -1.95 -2.59 5.40
CA GLY A 69 -2.12 -3.17 6.74
C GLY A 69 -2.77 -2.20 7.73
N VAL A 70 -2.42 -0.92 7.68
CA VAL A 70 -3.01 0.13 8.52
C VAL A 70 -4.47 0.36 8.19
N VAL A 71 -4.82 0.54 6.90
CA VAL A 71 -6.19 0.89 6.48
C VAL A 71 -7.17 -0.26 6.68
N VAL A 72 -6.72 -1.52 6.63
CA VAL A 72 -7.56 -2.69 6.98
C VAL A 72 -8.08 -2.59 8.42
N VAL A 73 -7.32 -1.99 9.32
CA VAL A 73 -7.72 -1.80 10.72
C VAL A 73 -8.55 -0.53 10.90
N LEU A 74 -8.13 0.59 10.29
CA LEU A 74 -8.74 1.91 10.51
C LEU A 74 -10.05 2.11 9.73
N ALA A 75 -10.13 1.59 8.50
CA ALA A 75 -11.19 1.89 7.55
C ALA A 75 -11.49 0.68 6.63
N PRO A 76 -11.92 -0.46 7.19
CA PRO A 76 -12.12 -1.70 6.43
C PRO A 76 -13.14 -1.55 5.29
N GLN A 77 -14.13 -0.65 5.42
CA GLN A 77 -15.13 -0.38 4.40
C GLN A 77 -14.53 0.26 3.13
N ALA A 78 -13.50 1.11 3.26
CA ALA A 78 -12.84 1.76 2.12
C ALA A 78 -11.81 0.85 1.43
N VAL A 79 -11.28 -0.15 2.14
CA VAL A 79 -10.26 -1.07 1.61
C VAL A 79 -10.78 -1.87 0.42
N GLY A 80 -12.03 -2.33 0.48
CA GLY A 80 -12.64 -3.14 -0.59
C GLY A 80 -12.62 -2.42 -1.93
N ALA A 81 -13.09 -1.17 -1.98
CA ALA A 81 -13.10 -0.36 -3.19
C ALA A 81 -11.67 -0.09 -3.70
N ALA A 82 -10.75 0.29 -2.80
CA ALA A 82 -9.35 0.53 -3.14
C ALA A 82 -8.67 -0.72 -3.72
N PHE A 83 -8.91 -1.90 -3.12
CA PHE A 83 -8.34 -3.15 -3.57
C PHE A 83 -8.87 -3.60 -4.93
N VAL A 84 -10.18 -3.47 -5.17
CA VAL A 84 -10.78 -3.74 -6.48
C VAL A 84 -10.18 -2.83 -7.54
N CYS A 85 -10.10 -1.52 -7.29
CA CYS A 85 -9.47 -0.57 -8.22
C CYS A 85 -7.99 -0.88 -8.46
N PHE A 86 -7.25 -1.32 -7.44
CA PHE A 86 -5.88 -1.79 -7.60
C PHE A 86 -5.79 -2.95 -8.58
N LEU A 87 -6.59 -4.00 -8.38
CA LEU A 87 -6.58 -5.19 -9.24
C LEU A 87 -6.97 -4.85 -10.67
N LEU A 88 -8.03 -4.07 -10.88
CA LEU A 88 -8.50 -3.64 -12.19
C LEU A 88 -7.41 -2.82 -12.92
N THR A 89 -6.75 -1.90 -12.20
CA THR A 89 -5.68 -1.09 -12.78
C THR A 89 -4.47 -1.94 -13.16
N VAL A 90 -4.06 -2.89 -12.31
CA VAL A 90 -2.96 -3.83 -12.64
C VAL A 90 -3.34 -4.69 -13.86
N ALA A 91 -4.57 -5.21 -13.90
CA ALA A 91 -5.05 -6.03 -15.01
C ALA A 91 -5.04 -5.27 -16.35
N ALA A 92 -5.47 -4.00 -16.33
CA ALA A 92 -5.55 -3.15 -17.52
C ALA A 92 -4.18 -2.63 -17.99
N THR A 93 -3.32 -2.20 -17.05
CA THR A 93 -2.09 -1.44 -17.38
C THR A 93 -0.81 -2.23 -17.13
N ARG A 94 -0.87 -3.29 -16.33
CA ARG A 94 0.28 -4.04 -15.81
C ARG A 94 1.27 -3.19 -15.00
N MET A 95 0.87 -1.99 -14.57
CA MET A 95 1.70 -1.04 -13.82
C MET A 95 1.30 -1.01 -12.34
N VAL A 96 2.04 -1.72 -11.47
CA VAL A 96 1.78 -1.74 -10.02
C VAL A 96 1.88 -0.35 -9.40
N ALA A 97 2.80 0.49 -9.89
CA ALA A 97 2.97 1.84 -9.36
C ALA A 97 1.73 2.72 -9.62
N LEU A 98 1.15 2.65 -10.83
CA LEU A 98 -0.09 3.37 -11.17
C LEU A 98 -1.26 2.85 -10.33
N ALA A 99 -1.39 1.52 -10.23
CA ALA A 99 -2.43 0.87 -9.44
C ALA A 99 -2.37 1.28 -7.97
N SER A 100 -1.16 1.37 -7.39
CA SER A 100 -0.97 1.82 -6.00
C SER A 100 -1.42 3.25 -5.76
N MET A 101 -1.14 4.16 -6.69
CA MET A 101 -1.55 5.57 -6.59
C MET A 101 -3.07 5.71 -6.73
N ILE A 102 -3.68 5.00 -7.69
CA ILE A 102 -5.14 4.99 -7.88
C ILE A 102 -5.82 4.40 -6.65
N ALA A 103 -5.35 3.25 -6.16
CA ALA A 103 -5.92 2.62 -4.96
C ALA A 103 -5.83 3.53 -3.73
N ALA A 104 -4.70 4.22 -3.52
CA ALA A 104 -4.56 5.17 -2.43
C ALA A 104 -5.55 6.34 -2.56
N THR A 105 -5.75 6.87 -3.77
CA THR A 105 -6.71 7.94 -4.02
C THR A 105 -8.15 7.46 -3.79
N VAL A 106 -8.50 6.28 -4.30
CA VAL A 106 -9.83 5.67 -4.11
C VAL A 106 -10.09 5.44 -2.63
N PHE A 107 -9.10 4.92 -1.88
CA PHE A 107 -9.20 4.79 -0.42
C PHE A 107 -9.59 6.14 0.23
N GLY A 108 -8.82 7.19 -0.03
CA GLY A 108 -9.07 8.51 0.57
C GLY A 108 -10.45 9.08 0.23
N VAL A 109 -10.85 9.00 -1.04
CA VAL A 109 -12.18 9.48 -1.50
C VAL A 109 -13.30 8.65 -0.86
N THR A 110 -13.19 7.33 -0.85
CA THR A 110 -14.22 6.43 -0.29
C THR A 110 -14.36 6.64 1.21
N GLU A 111 -13.25 6.79 1.94
CA GLU A 111 -13.28 7.02 3.38
C GLU A 111 -13.90 8.37 3.73
N LEU A 112 -13.53 9.44 3.02
CA LEU A 112 -14.15 10.76 3.21
C LEU A 112 -15.65 10.76 2.87
N TRP A 113 -16.03 10.05 1.82
CA TRP A 113 -17.45 9.88 1.46
C TRP A 113 -18.21 9.12 2.55
N TRP A 114 -17.60 8.06 3.11
CA TRP A 114 -18.20 7.27 4.21
C TRP A 114 -18.37 8.08 5.47
N LEU A 115 -17.36 8.86 5.85
CA LEU A 115 -17.40 9.76 7.00
C LEU A 115 -18.46 10.86 6.81
N GLY A 116 -18.64 11.37 5.60
CA GLY A 116 -19.60 12.43 5.32
C GLY A 116 -19.48 13.62 6.26
N ALA A 117 -20.57 13.98 6.94
CA ALA A 117 -20.59 15.07 7.92
C ALA A 117 -19.76 14.78 9.19
N ASP A 118 -19.45 13.51 9.47
CA ASP A 118 -18.65 13.12 10.62
C ASP A 118 -17.17 13.42 10.45
N ALA A 119 -16.71 13.66 9.22
CA ALA A 119 -15.31 13.98 8.91
C ALA A 119 -14.76 15.18 9.71
N THR A 120 -15.63 16.12 10.10
CA THR A 120 -15.24 17.31 10.87
C THR A 120 -15.40 17.15 12.39
N LYS A 121 -15.96 16.03 12.85
CA LYS A 121 -16.12 15.78 14.29
C LYS A 121 -14.77 15.51 14.95
N PRO A 122 -14.53 16.01 16.18
CA PRO A 122 -13.25 15.86 16.88
C PRO A 122 -12.73 14.41 16.89
N GLN A 123 -13.58 13.42 17.13
CA GLN A 123 -13.19 12.01 17.20
C GLN A 123 -12.67 11.43 15.89
N PHE A 124 -13.01 12.01 14.73
CA PHE A 124 -12.60 11.53 13.41
C PHE A 124 -11.56 12.42 12.72
N LEU A 125 -11.17 13.56 13.31
CA LEU A 125 -10.21 14.49 12.68
C LEU A 125 -8.89 13.82 12.27
N SER A 126 -8.35 12.92 13.12
CA SER A 126 -7.12 12.21 12.78
C SER A 126 -7.31 11.24 11.60
N LEU A 127 -8.46 10.55 11.54
CA LEU A 127 -8.80 9.64 10.43
C LEU A 127 -9.04 10.43 9.15
N THR A 128 -9.71 11.57 9.22
CA THR A 128 -9.90 12.50 8.08
C THR A 128 -8.57 13.01 7.55
N ALA A 129 -7.68 13.48 8.45
CA ALA A 129 -6.33 13.92 8.06
C ALA A 129 -5.51 12.76 7.46
N PHE A 130 -5.65 11.54 7.97
CA PHE A 130 -5.03 10.34 7.44
C PHE A 130 -5.56 10.01 6.04
N ALA A 131 -6.88 10.05 5.83
CA ALA A 131 -7.52 9.75 4.55
C ALA A 131 -7.10 10.73 3.44
N ILE A 132 -6.75 11.96 3.78
CA ILE A 132 -6.20 12.95 2.84
C ILE A 132 -4.68 12.80 2.70
N GLY A 133 -3.97 12.69 3.81
CA GLY A 133 -2.50 12.75 3.85
C GLY A 133 -1.81 11.52 3.26
N ILE A 134 -2.37 10.31 3.47
CA ILE A 134 -1.73 9.08 2.98
C ILE A 134 -1.74 8.97 1.45
N PRO A 135 -2.84 9.25 0.73
CA PRO A 135 -2.80 9.31 -0.73
C PRO A 135 -1.74 10.29 -1.25
N VAL A 136 -1.68 11.49 -0.69
CA VAL A 136 -0.68 12.51 -1.05
C VAL A 136 0.73 11.99 -0.83
N LEU A 137 1.00 11.40 0.34
CA LEU A 137 2.30 10.82 0.67
C LEU A 137 2.70 9.68 -0.28
N ILE A 138 1.77 8.78 -0.60
CA ILE A 138 2.00 7.66 -1.53
C ILE A 138 2.31 8.20 -2.92
N ILE A 139 1.51 9.12 -3.45
CA ILE A 139 1.75 9.74 -4.76
C ILE A 139 3.13 10.42 -4.79
N TRP A 140 3.46 11.18 -3.75
CA TRP A 140 4.78 11.81 -3.65
C TRP A 140 5.94 10.78 -3.63
N ARG A 141 5.77 9.65 -2.93
CA ARG A 141 6.77 8.56 -2.93
C ARG A 141 6.89 7.88 -4.30
N HIS A 142 5.89 8.01 -5.15
CA HIS A 142 5.89 7.47 -6.52
C HIS A 142 6.40 8.48 -7.58
N ARG A 143 6.94 9.66 -7.20
CA ARG A 143 7.38 10.68 -8.16
C ARG A 143 8.38 10.17 -9.22
N SER A 144 9.26 9.24 -8.87
CA SER A 144 10.18 8.61 -9.83
C SER A 144 9.46 7.66 -10.80
N ASN A 145 8.41 6.99 -10.36
CA ASN A 145 7.57 6.16 -11.22
C ASN A 145 6.76 7.06 -12.17
N ILE A 146 6.19 8.16 -11.67
CA ILE A 146 5.48 9.15 -12.50
C ILE A 146 6.41 9.66 -13.60
N ALA A 147 7.65 10.03 -13.26
CA ALA A 147 8.62 10.48 -14.25
C ALA A 147 8.93 9.41 -15.31
N ARG A 148 9.02 8.11 -14.94
CA ARG A 148 9.21 7.02 -15.90
C ARG A 148 7.96 6.73 -16.72
N MET A 149 6.76 6.84 -16.14
CA MET A 149 5.49 6.69 -16.87
C MET A 149 5.35 7.77 -17.95
N LEU A 150 5.69 9.01 -17.64
CA LEU A 150 5.66 10.12 -18.61
C LEU A 150 6.66 9.92 -19.77
N LYS A 151 7.75 9.19 -19.53
CA LYS A 151 8.75 8.83 -20.54
C LYS A 151 8.47 7.50 -21.25
N GLY A 152 7.40 6.78 -20.88
CA GLY A 152 7.10 5.45 -21.41
C GLY A 152 8.09 4.35 -20.98
N THR A 153 8.86 4.57 -19.90
CA THR A 153 9.92 3.64 -19.41
C THR A 153 9.59 2.98 -18.07
N GLU A 154 8.35 3.10 -17.59
CA GLU A 154 7.94 2.41 -16.35
C GLU A 154 7.82 0.90 -16.60
N PRO A 155 8.46 0.05 -15.78
CA PRO A 155 8.40 -1.39 -15.95
C PRO A 155 6.96 -1.92 -15.77
N ALA A 156 6.50 -2.70 -16.75
CA ALA A 156 5.28 -3.47 -16.62
C ALA A 156 5.55 -4.82 -15.95
N VAL A 157 4.57 -5.37 -15.25
CA VAL A 157 4.63 -6.74 -14.73
C VAL A 157 4.62 -7.69 -15.92
N THR A 158 5.78 -8.28 -16.21
CA THR A 158 5.92 -9.27 -17.28
C THR A 158 5.34 -10.60 -16.77
N ARG A 159 4.46 -11.21 -17.53
CA ARG A 159 4.09 -12.59 -17.31
C ARG A 159 5.37 -13.42 -17.55
N SER A 160 5.86 -14.16 -16.56
CA SER A 160 6.90 -15.15 -16.79
C SER A 160 6.32 -16.18 -17.76
N VAL A 161 6.66 -16.07 -19.03
CA VAL A 161 6.44 -17.14 -19.99
C VAL A 161 7.44 -18.22 -19.55
N ALA A 162 6.94 -19.40 -19.19
CA ALA A 162 7.80 -20.56 -19.03
C ALA A 162 8.61 -20.72 -20.34
N PRO A 163 9.91 -21.09 -20.27
CA PRO A 163 10.69 -21.34 -21.48
C PRO A 163 9.87 -22.29 -22.38
N SER A 164 9.75 -21.95 -23.64
CA SER A 164 9.09 -22.81 -24.60
C SER A 164 9.93 -24.09 -24.75
N GLU A 165 9.29 -25.24 -24.93
CA GLU A 165 10.00 -26.49 -25.17
C GLU A 165 10.97 -26.44 -26.37
N SER A 166 10.85 -25.41 -27.23
CA SER A 166 11.78 -25.13 -28.33
C SER A 166 13.16 -24.68 -27.82
N ASP A 167 13.25 -23.96 -26.71
CA ASP A 167 14.54 -23.50 -26.19
C ASP A 167 15.36 -24.64 -25.56
N ALA A 168 14.70 -25.73 -25.15
CA ALA A 168 15.35 -26.91 -24.58
C ALA A 168 15.97 -27.85 -25.67
N VAL A 169 15.55 -27.72 -26.92
CA VAL A 169 16.05 -28.56 -28.02
C VAL A 169 17.35 -28.00 -28.60
N ASP A 170 17.47 -26.68 -28.66
CA ASP A 170 18.69 -26.03 -29.21
C ASP A 170 19.92 -26.20 -28.29
N ASP A 171 19.71 -26.27 -26.95
CA ASP A 171 20.82 -26.52 -26.02
C ASP A 171 21.29 -27.99 -26.02
N ALA A 172 20.44 -28.93 -26.43
CA ALA A 172 20.81 -30.35 -26.54
C ALA A 172 21.63 -30.65 -27.82
N GLU A 173 21.47 -29.90 -28.92
CA GLU A 173 22.22 -30.08 -30.15
C GLU A 173 23.59 -29.37 -30.12
N SER A 174 23.75 -28.30 -29.34
CA SER A 174 25.03 -27.57 -29.27
C SER A 174 26.07 -28.24 -28.37
N GLY A 175 25.69 -29.25 -27.55
CA GLY A 175 26.58 -29.97 -26.63
C GLY A 175 27.22 -31.27 -27.19
N SER A 176 26.99 -31.61 -28.45
CA SER A 176 27.45 -32.90 -29.04
C SER A 176 28.55 -32.76 -30.11
N ASN A 177 29.33 -31.66 -30.16
CA ASN A 177 30.53 -31.55 -31.01
C ASN A 177 31.78 -31.35 -30.20
#